data_0dbf766e0df9021c9beb85b911056ed1
#
_entry.id   0dbf766e0df9021c9beb85b911056ed1
#
_cell.length_a   1.000
_cell.length_b   1.000
_cell.length_c   1.000
_cell.angle_alpha   90.00
_cell.angle_beta   90.00
_cell.angle_gamma   90.00
#
_symmetry.space_group_name_H-M   'P 1'
#
loop_
_entity.id
_entity.type
_entity.pdbx_description
1 polymer ?
#
loop_
_entity_poly.entity_id
_entity_poly.type
_entity_poly.pdbx_seq_one_letter_code
_entity_poly.pdbx_strand_id
1 'polypeptide(L)'
;QEFFDKMKGFGVNITYMGGETADVGDVVRTIAVNGTMTSRWPKSKLVTNEKIKPGNVIVGFAGFGKADYEDAYNSGIASNGLTSARHDMLQKNYAENYRESFDNSLDDSVVYIGPHRLRENVQYSLRNEQLSATVGELLLSPTRTFAPILKELLEDPSGLSTLVIFFKAKTEALIIK
;
A
#
# COMPACT_ATOMS: atom_id res chain seq x y z
N GLN A 1 -17.94 -1.65 -6.10
CA GLN A 1 -18.17 -1.03 -7.42
C GLN A 1 -17.16 0.09 -7.69
N GLU A 2 -16.98 1.04 -6.76
CA GLU A 2 -16.07 2.19 -6.86
C GLU A 2 -14.63 1.79 -7.29
N PHE A 3 -14.07 0.74 -6.68
CA PHE A 3 -12.74 0.22 -7.05
C PHE A 3 -12.68 -0.20 -8.53
N PHE A 4 -13.69 -0.94 -9.01
CA PHE A 4 -13.72 -1.40 -10.39
C PHE A 4 -13.88 -0.23 -11.38
N ASP A 5 -14.67 0.77 -11.03
CA ASP A 5 -14.88 1.97 -11.84
C ASP A 5 -13.58 2.80 -11.91
N LYS A 6 -12.87 2.93 -10.80
CA LYS A 6 -11.56 3.58 -10.75
C LYS A 6 -10.52 2.85 -11.62
N MET A 7 -10.43 1.53 -11.52
CA MET A 7 -9.53 0.71 -12.36
C MET A 7 -9.88 0.82 -13.85
N LYS A 8 -11.17 0.84 -14.18
CA LYS A 8 -11.63 1.06 -15.55
C LYS A 8 -11.23 2.43 -16.07
N GLY A 9 -11.28 3.48 -15.24
CA GLY A 9 -10.76 4.81 -15.57
C GLY A 9 -9.27 4.81 -15.94
N PHE A 10 -8.48 3.92 -15.36
CA PHE A 10 -7.08 3.68 -15.72
C PHE A 10 -6.89 2.75 -16.94
N GLY A 11 -7.99 2.34 -17.59
CA GLY A 11 -7.95 1.40 -18.71
C GLY A 11 -7.68 -0.05 -18.32
N VAL A 12 -7.87 -0.40 -17.04
CA VAL A 12 -7.76 -1.75 -16.52
C VAL A 12 -9.17 -2.32 -16.30
N ASN A 13 -9.57 -3.25 -17.15
CA ASN A 13 -10.88 -3.90 -17.07
C ASN A 13 -10.81 -5.11 -16.13
N ILE A 14 -11.59 -5.05 -15.06
CA ILE A 14 -11.73 -6.13 -14.07
C ILE A 14 -13.17 -6.61 -14.07
N THR A 15 -13.37 -7.92 -14.18
CA THR A 15 -14.68 -8.55 -14.02
C THR A 15 -14.76 -9.16 -12.63
N TYR A 16 -15.75 -8.77 -11.85
CA TYR A 16 -16.02 -9.38 -10.56
C TYR A 16 -16.69 -10.73 -10.75
N MET A 17 -16.04 -11.78 -10.28
CA MET A 17 -16.49 -13.15 -10.46
C MET A 17 -17.28 -13.70 -9.27
N GLY A 18 -17.35 -12.94 -8.19
CA GLY A 18 -18.04 -13.33 -6.97
C GLY A 18 -17.16 -13.21 -5.74
N GLY A 19 -17.69 -13.61 -4.63
CA GLY A 19 -17.06 -13.61 -3.32
C GLY A 19 -18.04 -14.12 -2.28
N GLU A 20 -17.53 -14.38 -1.10
CA GLU A 20 -18.34 -14.78 0.04
C GLU A 20 -17.82 -14.12 1.33
N THR A 21 -18.67 -14.14 2.34
CA THR A 21 -18.30 -13.75 3.71
C THR A 21 -18.46 -14.99 4.59
N ALA A 22 -17.40 -15.34 5.31
CA ALA A 22 -17.41 -16.45 6.25
C ALA A 22 -17.08 -15.96 7.67
N ASP A 23 -17.74 -16.52 8.65
CA ASP A 23 -17.36 -16.38 10.05
C ASP A 23 -16.39 -17.53 10.43
N VAL A 24 -15.16 -17.15 10.77
CA VAL A 24 -14.09 -18.05 11.17
C VAL A 24 -13.44 -17.56 12.49
N GLY A 25 -14.26 -17.13 13.43
CA GLY A 25 -13.88 -16.44 14.67
C GLY A 25 -12.84 -17.17 15.51
N ASP A 26 -12.70 -18.50 15.40
CA ASP A 26 -11.66 -19.26 16.07
C ASP A 26 -10.26 -19.05 15.50
N VAL A 27 -10.17 -18.62 14.23
CA VAL A 27 -8.91 -18.44 13.49
C VAL A 27 -8.64 -16.96 13.24
N VAL A 28 -9.66 -16.19 12.89
CA VAL A 28 -9.57 -14.75 12.55
C VAL A 28 -10.40 -13.97 13.53
N ARG A 29 -9.76 -13.14 14.35
CA ARG A 29 -10.41 -12.32 15.39
C ARG A 29 -10.80 -10.93 14.93
N THR A 30 -10.39 -10.54 13.72
CA THR A 30 -10.68 -9.25 13.10
C THR A 30 -11.15 -9.48 11.67
N ILE A 31 -11.54 -8.40 10.99
CA ILE A 31 -11.92 -8.47 9.58
C ILE A 31 -10.69 -8.71 8.73
N ALA A 32 -10.68 -9.78 7.95
CA ALA A 32 -9.70 -10.02 6.90
C ALA A 32 -10.38 -10.01 5.53
N VAL A 33 -9.80 -9.31 4.58
CA VAL A 33 -10.28 -9.26 3.20
C VAL A 33 -9.19 -9.78 2.28
N ASN A 34 -9.49 -10.89 1.59
CA ASN A 34 -8.59 -11.48 0.61
C ASN A 34 -9.17 -11.35 -0.78
N GLY A 35 -8.31 -11.19 -1.77
CA GLY A 35 -8.71 -11.15 -3.17
C GLY A 35 -7.82 -12.07 -4.01
N THR A 36 -8.42 -12.82 -4.91
CA THR A 36 -7.71 -13.58 -5.93
C THR A 36 -7.97 -12.95 -7.29
N MET A 37 -6.90 -12.61 -8.00
CA MET A 37 -7.00 -12.06 -9.34
C MET A 37 -6.40 -13.03 -10.34
N THR A 38 -7.17 -13.34 -11.39
CA THR A 38 -6.72 -14.16 -12.51
C THR A 38 -6.68 -13.31 -13.76
N SER A 39 -5.58 -13.34 -14.50
CA SER A 39 -5.45 -12.65 -15.77
C SER A 39 -4.92 -13.56 -16.86
N ARG A 40 -5.25 -13.22 -18.10
CA ARG A 40 -4.75 -13.89 -19.29
C ARG A 40 -3.83 -12.94 -20.04
N TRP A 41 -2.59 -13.36 -20.25
CA TRP A 41 -1.57 -12.54 -20.86
C TRP A 41 -0.98 -13.20 -22.11
N PRO A 42 -0.82 -12.47 -23.24
CA PRO A 42 -0.12 -13.01 -24.40
C PRO A 42 1.34 -13.35 -24.05
N LYS A 43 1.78 -14.58 -24.35
CA LYS A 43 3.14 -15.03 -24.06
C LYS A 43 4.22 -14.10 -24.64
N SER A 44 3.96 -13.53 -25.83
CA SER A 44 4.86 -12.59 -26.50
C SER A 44 5.03 -11.24 -25.76
N LYS A 45 4.10 -10.90 -24.86
CA LYS A 45 4.16 -9.68 -24.05
C LYS A 45 4.58 -9.94 -22.60
N LEU A 46 4.95 -11.18 -22.29
CA LEU A 46 5.38 -11.53 -20.94
C LEU A 46 6.75 -10.87 -20.64
N VAL A 47 6.79 -10.12 -19.57
CA VAL A 47 8.02 -9.52 -19.03
C VAL A 47 8.56 -10.45 -17.94
N THR A 48 9.78 -10.94 -18.12
CA THR A 48 10.48 -11.82 -17.19
C THR A 48 11.84 -11.23 -16.82
N ASN A 49 12.51 -11.83 -15.85
CA ASN A 49 13.87 -11.43 -15.44
C ASN A 49 15.00 -11.95 -16.37
N GLU A 50 14.69 -12.75 -17.37
CA GLU A 50 15.69 -13.37 -18.27
C GLU A 50 16.55 -12.36 -19.03
N LYS A 51 15.99 -11.15 -19.26
CA LYS A 51 16.68 -10.09 -19.99
C LYS A 51 17.49 -9.14 -19.11
N ILE A 52 17.45 -9.35 -17.77
CA ILE A 52 18.20 -8.51 -16.84
C ILE A 52 19.70 -8.84 -16.96
N LYS A 53 20.50 -7.82 -17.19
CA LYS A 53 21.95 -7.94 -17.37
C LYS A 53 22.69 -6.75 -16.78
N PRO A 54 24.01 -6.88 -16.53
CA PRO A 54 24.83 -5.74 -16.13
C PRO A 54 24.68 -4.56 -17.10
N GLY A 55 24.55 -3.36 -16.56
CA GLY A 55 24.30 -2.14 -17.33
C GLY A 55 22.84 -1.75 -17.46
N ASN A 56 21.89 -2.58 -17.03
CA ASN A 56 20.49 -2.16 -16.92
C ASN A 56 20.31 -1.13 -15.81
N VAL A 57 19.42 -0.17 -16.05
CA VAL A 57 19.06 0.87 -15.06
C VAL A 57 17.95 0.35 -14.16
N ILE A 58 18.13 0.57 -12.86
CA ILE A 58 17.10 0.26 -11.86
C ILE A 58 16.26 1.52 -11.62
N VAL A 59 14.96 1.42 -11.82
CA VAL A 59 14.01 2.50 -11.52
C VAL A 59 13.05 2.06 -10.43
N GLY A 60 13.00 2.82 -9.34
CA GLY A 60 12.07 2.61 -8.23
C GLY A 60 10.89 3.57 -8.32
N PHE A 61 9.68 3.06 -8.20
CA PHE A 61 8.49 3.89 -8.04
C PHE A 61 8.23 4.17 -6.57
N ALA A 62 8.07 5.46 -6.22
CA ALA A 62 7.76 5.85 -4.85
C ALA A 62 6.34 5.41 -4.48
N GLY A 63 6.20 4.76 -3.34
CA GLY A 63 4.90 4.42 -2.74
C GLY A 63 4.25 5.57 -1.98
N PHE A 64 5.00 6.62 -1.63
CA PHE A 64 4.56 7.76 -0.83
C PHE A 64 4.36 9.03 -1.67
N GLY A 65 3.73 10.04 -1.08
CA GLY A 65 3.44 11.30 -1.75
C GLY A 65 2.09 11.28 -2.45
N LYS A 66 1.87 12.15 -3.41
CA LYS A 66 0.66 12.21 -4.24
C LYS A 66 1.03 12.12 -5.71
N ALA A 67 0.61 11.07 -6.38
CA ALA A 67 0.70 10.97 -7.84
C ALA A 67 -0.42 11.78 -8.50
N ASP A 68 -0.25 12.16 -9.76
CA ASP A 68 -1.22 13.00 -10.47
C ASP A 68 -2.59 12.32 -10.65
N TYR A 69 -2.63 11.00 -10.61
CA TYR A 69 -3.85 10.20 -10.67
C TYR A 69 -4.45 9.86 -9.29
N GLU A 70 -3.89 10.38 -8.21
CA GLU A 70 -4.40 10.16 -6.83
C GLU A 70 -5.14 11.39 -6.33
N ASP A 71 -6.23 11.16 -5.57
CA ASP A 71 -7.05 12.22 -4.98
C ASP A 71 -6.46 12.74 -3.66
N ALA A 72 -5.73 11.89 -2.93
CA ALA A 72 -5.18 12.17 -1.62
C ALA A 72 -3.70 11.81 -1.51
N TYR A 73 -3.04 12.33 -0.47
CA TYR A 73 -1.69 11.95 -0.10
C TYR A 73 -1.64 10.50 0.37
N ASN A 74 -0.61 9.78 -0.06
CA ASN A 74 -0.32 8.42 0.37
C ASN A 74 0.92 8.42 1.27
N SER A 75 0.81 7.84 2.47
CA SER A 75 1.92 7.77 3.43
C SER A 75 3.01 6.78 3.00
N GLY A 76 2.69 5.86 2.09
CA GLY A 76 3.59 4.79 1.67
C GLY A 76 3.69 3.60 2.63
N ILE A 77 2.93 3.60 3.73
CA ILE A 77 2.92 2.51 4.72
C ILE A 77 2.44 1.22 4.08
N ALA A 78 1.38 1.29 3.27
CA ALA A 78 0.76 0.15 2.62
C ALA A 78 0.33 -0.96 3.60
N SER A 79 -0.07 -2.12 3.09
CA SER A 79 -0.51 -3.23 3.95
C SER A 79 0.63 -3.90 4.71
N ASN A 80 1.80 -4.03 4.10
CA ASN A 80 2.96 -4.72 4.72
C ASN A 80 3.57 -3.93 5.88
N GLY A 81 3.51 -2.61 5.83
CA GLY A 81 4.03 -1.74 6.88
C GLY A 81 3.06 -1.45 8.02
N LEU A 82 1.78 -1.77 7.84
CA LEU A 82 0.71 -1.34 8.75
C LEU A 82 0.87 -1.87 10.18
N THR A 83 1.30 -3.12 10.34
CA THR A 83 1.48 -3.72 11.68
C THR A 83 2.53 -2.97 12.47
N SER A 84 3.73 -2.80 11.92
CA SER A 84 4.81 -2.04 12.57
C SER A 84 4.39 -0.60 12.83
N ALA A 85 3.88 0.09 11.82
CA ALA A 85 3.46 1.48 11.92
C ALA A 85 2.41 1.70 13.03
N ARG A 86 1.45 0.80 13.21
CA ARG A 86 0.47 0.90 14.32
C ARG A 86 1.15 0.84 15.68
N HIS A 87 2.07 -0.11 15.86
CA HIS A 87 2.77 -0.28 17.13
C HIS A 87 3.70 0.90 17.45
N ASP A 88 4.40 1.40 16.43
CA ASP A 88 5.35 2.49 16.58
C ASP A 88 4.69 3.86 16.76
N MET A 89 3.48 4.05 16.22
CA MET A 89 2.81 5.36 16.19
C MET A 89 1.76 5.52 17.28
N LEU A 90 1.01 4.46 17.61
CA LEU A 90 -0.15 4.58 18.47
C LEU A 90 0.16 4.40 19.95
N GLN A 91 -0.62 5.12 20.77
CA GLN A 91 -0.48 5.12 22.23
C GLN A 91 -0.92 3.80 22.86
N LYS A 92 -0.34 3.46 23.99
CA LYS A 92 -0.57 2.25 24.78
C LYS A 92 -2.03 1.99 25.12
N ASN A 93 -2.84 3.04 25.30
CA ASN A 93 -4.26 2.90 25.60
C ASN A 93 -5.05 2.13 24.52
N TYR A 94 -4.54 2.03 23.28
CA TYR A 94 -5.17 1.18 22.26
C TYR A 94 -4.97 -0.31 22.57
N ALA A 95 -3.83 -0.73 23.13
CA ALA A 95 -3.63 -2.09 23.58
C ALA A 95 -4.54 -2.44 24.76
N GLU A 96 -4.75 -1.51 25.66
CA GLU A 96 -5.59 -1.70 26.84
C GLU A 96 -7.08 -1.89 26.49
N ASN A 97 -7.56 -1.11 25.50
CA ASN A 97 -8.97 -1.09 25.13
C ASN A 97 -9.33 -2.04 23.97
N TYR A 98 -8.36 -2.49 23.17
CA TYR A 98 -8.58 -3.28 21.95
C TYR A 98 -7.60 -4.45 21.84
N ARG A 99 -7.74 -5.40 22.75
CA ARG A 99 -6.90 -6.60 22.83
C ARG A 99 -6.88 -7.45 21.57
N GLU A 100 -7.97 -7.41 20.80
CA GLU A 100 -8.12 -8.11 19.53
C GLU A 100 -7.28 -7.48 18.38
N SER A 101 -6.77 -6.28 18.56
CA SER A 101 -6.07 -5.53 17.53
C SER A 101 -4.60 -5.92 17.33
N PHE A 102 -4.06 -6.78 18.18
CA PHE A 102 -2.67 -7.25 18.11
C PHE A 102 -2.53 -8.69 18.61
N ASP A 103 -1.39 -9.30 18.32
CA ASP A 103 -1.06 -10.63 18.82
C ASP A 103 -0.68 -10.57 20.32
N ASN A 104 -1.47 -11.21 21.15
CA ASN A 104 -1.28 -11.23 22.62
C ASN A 104 -0.01 -11.97 23.08
N SER A 105 0.70 -12.65 22.18
CA SER A 105 2.00 -13.27 22.47
C SER A 105 3.18 -12.30 22.35
N LEU A 106 2.95 -11.09 21.79
CA LEU A 106 3.98 -10.05 21.68
C LEU A 106 4.34 -9.50 23.06
N ASP A 107 5.63 -9.16 23.22
CA ASP A 107 6.10 -8.46 24.40
C ASP A 107 5.44 -7.09 24.52
N ASP A 108 4.99 -6.75 25.72
CA ASP A 108 4.28 -5.51 25.99
C ASP A 108 5.10 -4.24 25.66
N SER A 109 6.42 -4.35 25.70
CA SER A 109 7.33 -3.27 25.36
C SER A 109 7.35 -2.86 23.89
N VAL A 110 6.79 -3.68 22.99
CA VAL A 110 6.73 -3.40 21.55
C VAL A 110 5.32 -3.16 21.06
N VAL A 111 4.30 -3.24 21.93
CA VAL A 111 2.90 -3.09 21.55
C VAL A 111 2.41 -1.67 21.83
N TYR A 112 2.06 -0.92 20.76
CA TYR A 112 1.54 0.45 20.83
C TYR A 112 2.36 1.36 21.76
N ILE A 113 3.61 1.56 21.37
CA ILE A 113 4.60 2.33 22.13
C ILE A 113 4.73 3.79 21.67
N GLY A 114 3.96 4.17 20.67
CA GLY A 114 4.00 5.50 20.08
C GLY A 114 3.25 6.57 20.89
N PRO A 115 3.42 7.84 20.53
CA PRO A 115 2.79 8.95 21.23
C PRO A 115 1.43 9.38 20.69
N HIS A 116 0.98 8.85 19.56
CA HIS A 116 -0.12 9.42 18.79
C HIS A 116 -1.47 8.73 19.01
N ARG A 117 -2.53 9.51 18.71
CA ARG A 117 -3.92 9.02 18.65
C ARG A 117 -4.39 8.99 17.18
N LEU A 118 -5.28 8.07 16.85
CA LEU A 118 -5.81 7.93 15.49
C LEU A 118 -6.44 9.22 14.93
N ARG A 119 -7.10 10.00 15.77
CA ARG A 119 -7.76 11.26 15.37
C ARG A 119 -6.90 12.50 15.56
N GLU A 120 -5.64 12.33 15.92
CA GLU A 120 -4.69 13.44 16.03
C GLU A 120 -4.34 13.95 14.63
N ASN A 121 -4.42 15.26 14.43
CA ASN A 121 -4.00 15.91 13.20
C ASN A 121 -2.48 16.14 13.20
N VAL A 122 -1.86 15.77 12.11
CA VAL A 122 -0.45 16.03 11.85
C VAL A 122 -0.31 16.93 10.63
N GLN A 123 0.66 17.86 10.70
CA GLN A 123 1.00 18.73 9.59
C GLN A 123 2.14 18.09 8.80
N TYR A 124 2.08 18.18 7.49
CA TYR A 124 3.15 17.72 6.62
C TYR A 124 3.29 18.64 5.40
N SER A 125 4.46 18.67 4.80
CA SER A 125 4.72 19.44 3.59
C SER A 125 4.77 18.56 2.36
N LEU A 126 4.09 18.96 1.29
CA LEU A 126 4.16 18.31 0.00
C LEU A 126 4.30 19.40 -1.08
N ARG A 127 5.38 19.35 -1.88
CA ARG A 127 5.63 20.32 -2.97
C ARG A 127 5.45 21.79 -2.54
N ASN A 128 5.95 22.16 -1.34
CA ASN A 128 5.83 23.48 -0.71
C ASN A 128 4.42 23.86 -0.22
N GLU A 129 3.47 22.95 -0.25
CA GLU A 129 2.16 23.13 0.37
C GLU A 129 2.15 22.54 1.78
N GLN A 130 1.55 23.25 2.73
CA GLN A 130 1.30 22.74 4.08
C GLN A 130 -0.05 22.05 4.07
N LEU A 131 -0.04 20.77 4.40
CA LEU A 131 -1.23 19.92 4.42
C LEU A 131 -1.41 19.32 5.80
N SER A 132 -2.61 18.86 6.11
CA SER A 132 -2.90 18.14 7.33
C SER A 132 -3.68 16.87 7.04
N ALA A 133 -3.44 15.85 7.85
CA ALA A 133 -4.21 14.63 7.89
C ALA A 133 -4.23 14.08 9.31
N THR A 134 -5.18 13.24 9.62
CA THR A 134 -5.14 12.49 10.86
C THR A 134 -4.12 11.35 10.79
N VAL A 135 -3.58 10.95 11.93
CA VAL A 135 -2.71 9.78 12.02
C VAL A 135 -3.40 8.53 11.45
N GLY A 136 -4.72 8.39 11.72
CA GLY A 136 -5.51 7.28 11.19
C GLY A 136 -5.58 7.27 9.66
N GLU A 137 -5.80 8.41 9.02
CA GLU A 137 -5.81 8.51 7.55
C GLU A 137 -4.45 8.14 6.96
N LEU A 138 -3.35 8.58 7.57
CA LEU A 138 -2.02 8.22 7.13
C LEU A 138 -1.72 6.72 7.30
N LEU A 139 -2.10 6.13 8.44
CA LEU A 139 -1.95 4.70 8.69
C LEU A 139 -2.77 3.84 7.72
N LEU A 140 -3.95 4.32 7.33
CA LEU A 140 -4.85 3.62 6.41
C LEU A 140 -4.60 3.95 4.93
N SER A 141 -3.53 4.66 4.61
CA SER A 141 -3.17 4.90 3.21
C SER A 141 -3.04 3.56 2.47
N PRO A 142 -3.78 3.36 1.36
CA PRO A 142 -3.75 2.09 0.65
C PRO A 142 -2.40 1.87 -0.04
N THR A 143 -2.11 0.61 -0.36
CA THR A 143 -1.01 0.32 -1.28
C THR A 143 -1.28 1.03 -2.61
N ARG A 144 -0.33 1.88 -3.04
CA ARG A 144 -0.46 2.63 -4.29
C ARG A 144 -0.62 1.66 -5.46
N THR A 145 -1.62 1.89 -6.30
CA THR A 145 -1.66 1.22 -7.59
C THR A 145 -0.71 1.90 -8.57
N PHE A 146 0.11 1.11 -9.24
CA PHE A 146 0.97 1.60 -10.31
C PHE A 146 0.39 1.29 -11.70
N ALA A 147 -0.87 0.86 -11.76
CA ALA A 147 -1.54 0.47 -13.00
C ALA A 147 -1.47 1.52 -14.12
N PRO A 148 -1.69 2.84 -13.86
CA PRO A 148 -1.58 3.86 -14.91
C PRO A 148 -0.17 3.91 -15.51
N ILE A 149 0.86 3.95 -14.67
CA ILE A 149 2.26 4.06 -15.10
C ILE A 149 2.71 2.79 -15.82
N LEU A 150 2.36 1.61 -15.28
CA LEU A 150 2.73 0.34 -15.88
C LEU A 150 2.07 0.13 -17.24
N LYS A 151 0.82 0.59 -17.40
CA LYS A 151 0.14 0.52 -18.68
C LYS A 151 0.93 1.26 -19.76
N GLU A 152 1.30 2.51 -19.50
CA GLU A 152 2.09 3.33 -20.43
C GLU A 152 3.43 2.67 -20.76
N LEU A 153 4.15 2.20 -19.74
CA LEU A 153 5.43 1.52 -19.93
C LEU A 153 5.32 0.22 -20.74
N LEU A 154 4.25 -0.54 -20.57
CA LEU A 154 4.03 -1.80 -21.30
C LEU A 154 3.53 -1.56 -22.74
N GLU A 155 2.93 -0.42 -23.02
CA GLU A 155 2.50 0.00 -24.36
C GLU A 155 3.67 0.57 -25.18
N ASP A 156 4.71 1.13 -24.54
CA ASP A 156 5.94 1.58 -25.19
C ASP A 156 7.07 0.55 -25.03
N PRO A 157 7.26 -0.36 -26.00
CA PRO A 157 8.28 -1.41 -25.90
C PRO A 157 9.72 -0.89 -26.03
N SER A 158 9.94 0.36 -26.44
CA SER A 158 11.28 0.93 -26.63
C SER A 158 12.00 1.18 -25.30
N GLY A 159 11.26 1.47 -24.21
CA GLY A 159 11.81 1.70 -22.87
C GLY A 159 12.07 0.43 -22.06
N LEU A 160 11.33 -0.65 -22.31
CA LEU A 160 11.36 -1.86 -21.47
C LEU A 160 12.57 -2.78 -21.68
N SER A 161 13.29 -2.65 -22.80
CA SER A 161 14.44 -3.55 -23.09
C SER A 161 15.66 -3.29 -22.20
N THR A 162 15.69 -2.13 -21.52
CA THR A 162 16.81 -1.67 -20.68
C THR A 162 16.41 -1.35 -19.25
N LEU A 163 15.11 -1.42 -18.92
CA LEU A 163 14.56 -0.97 -17.64
C LEU A 163 14.26 -2.16 -16.74
N VAL A 164 14.82 -2.17 -15.54
CA VAL A 164 14.42 -3.08 -14.45
C VAL A 164 13.58 -2.28 -13.46
N ILE A 165 12.32 -2.66 -13.32
CA ILE A 165 11.38 -1.97 -12.43
C ILE A 165 11.32 -2.73 -11.12
N PHE A 166 11.64 -2.08 -10.02
CA PHE A 166 11.42 -2.58 -8.68
C PHE A 166 10.25 -1.85 -8.03
N PHE A 167 9.22 -2.60 -7.67
CA PHE A 167 8.21 -2.11 -6.74
C PHE A 167 8.78 -2.25 -5.33
N LYS A 168 9.28 -1.15 -4.80
CA LYS A 168 9.69 -1.12 -3.40
C LYS A 168 8.52 -0.55 -2.58
N ALA A 169 7.78 -1.42 -1.92
CA ALA A 169 7.10 -1.04 -0.71
C ALA A 169 8.20 -0.75 0.32
N LYS A 170 8.67 0.49 0.38
CA LYS A 170 9.63 0.90 1.38
C LYS A 170 8.85 1.17 2.65
N THR A 171 9.00 0.30 3.62
CA THR A 171 8.70 0.58 5.02
C THR A 171 9.72 1.60 5.53
N GLU A 172 9.70 2.81 5.01
CA GLU A 172 10.30 3.92 5.71
C GLU A 172 9.23 4.45 6.63
N ALA A 173 9.41 4.21 7.91
CA ALA A 173 8.61 4.79 8.95
C ALA A 173 8.39 6.27 8.64
N LEU A 174 7.15 6.71 8.68
CA LEU A 174 6.79 8.12 8.68
C LEU A 174 7.54 8.76 9.85
N ILE A 175 8.67 9.39 9.58
CA ILE A 175 9.37 10.18 10.60
C ILE A 175 8.58 11.46 10.73
N ILE A 176 7.63 11.46 11.64
CA ILE A 176 7.02 12.69 12.15
C ILE A 176 8.06 13.30 13.10
N LYS A 177 8.70 14.37 12.65
CA LYS A 177 9.54 15.21 13.52
C LYS A 177 8.68 16.18 14.27
#